data_502c05067ac431b0dd1e89d78e094570
#
_entry.id   502c05067ac431b0dd1e89d78e094570
#
_cell.length_a   1.000
_cell.length_b   1.000
_cell.length_c   1.000
_cell.angle_alpha   90.00
_cell.angle_beta   90.00
_cell.angle_gamma   90.00
#
_symmetry.space_group_name_H-M   'P 1'
#
loop_
_entity.id
_entity.type
_entity.pdbx_description
1 polymer ?
#
loop_
_entity_poly.entity_id
_entity_poly.type
_entity_poly.pdbx_seq_one_letter_code
_entity_poly.pdbx_strand_id
1 'polypeptide(L)'
;MLIRQATSDDVDGVGAISSASGRDVWGVETLQTTPDRIVVVADIEGQLVGAAKTHFHEHPHDEAPAGHYLGGVMVRPSHRQHGVASALTHARLEWIWKHADHAYYFANEHNTASIRLHEIFGFCALGSLSTIHGVTADNGQSKLILFVASR
;
A
#
# COMPACT_ATOMS: atom_id res chain seq x y z
N MET A 1 5.40 -17.93 -6.26
CA MET A 1 5.52 -16.68 -5.48
C MET A 1 4.79 -16.84 -4.14
N LEU A 2 5.48 -16.56 -3.09
CA LEU A 2 4.94 -16.62 -1.73
C LEU A 2 4.71 -15.21 -1.19
N ILE A 3 3.49 -14.93 -0.75
CA ILE A 3 3.16 -13.69 -0.04
C ILE A 3 3.13 -14.04 1.44
N ARG A 4 3.95 -13.35 2.23
CA ARG A 4 4.05 -13.60 3.66
C ARG A 4 4.29 -12.31 4.44
N GLN A 5 4.07 -12.36 5.73
CA GLN A 5 4.39 -11.25 6.62
C GLN A 5 5.89 -10.99 6.62
N ALA A 6 6.26 -9.71 6.61
CA ALA A 6 7.66 -9.30 6.72
C ALA A 6 8.20 -9.57 8.12
N THR A 7 9.50 -9.85 8.19
CA THR A 7 10.24 -9.96 9.44
C THR A 7 11.43 -9.00 9.43
N SER A 8 12.12 -8.85 10.54
CA SER A 8 13.34 -8.03 10.61
C SER A 8 14.44 -8.52 9.67
N ASP A 9 14.44 -9.81 9.32
CA ASP A 9 15.40 -10.40 8.38
C ASP A 9 15.20 -9.92 6.95
N ASP A 10 14.06 -9.30 6.66
CA ASP A 10 13.72 -8.81 5.33
C ASP A 10 14.23 -7.39 5.03
N VAL A 11 14.83 -6.71 6.00
CA VAL A 11 15.22 -5.30 5.87
C VAL A 11 16.15 -5.06 4.68
N ASP A 12 17.12 -5.92 4.46
CA ASP A 12 18.05 -5.77 3.33
C ASP A 12 17.37 -6.03 1.99
N GLY A 13 16.53 -7.06 1.92
CA GLY A 13 15.77 -7.38 0.71
C GLY A 13 14.77 -6.29 0.33
N VAL A 14 14.07 -5.75 1.31
CA VAL A 14 13.15 -4.61 1.10
C VAL A 14 13.93 -3.36 0.69
N GLY A 15 15.08 -3.11 1.33
CA GLY A 15 15.98 -2.01 0.96
C GLY A 15 16.44 -2.09 -0.48
N ALA A 16 16.75 -3.28 -0.97
CA ALA A 16 17.13 -3.50 -2.36
C ALA A 16 15.97 -3.18 -3.33
N ILE A 17 14.74 -3.51 -2.96
CA ILE A 17 13.55 -3.14 -3.75
C ILE A 17 13.38 -1.62 -3.79
N SER A 18 13.53 -0.96 -2.65
CA SER A 18 13.43 0.50 -2.55
C SER A 18 14.45 1.18 -3.45
N SER A 19 15.71 0.74 -3.40
CA SER A 19 16.79 1.28 -4.22
C SER A 19 16.53 1.06 -5.72
N ALA A 20 16.11 -0.14 -6.10
CA ALA A 20 15.81 -0.46 -7.50
C ALA A 20 14.60 0.31 -8.04
N SER A 21 13.69 0.73 -7.17
CA SER A 21 12.46 1.43 -7.53
C SER A 21 12.58 2.95 -7.39
N GLY A 22 13.71 3.48 -6.91
CA GLY A 22 13.87 4.90 -6.64
C GLY A 22 13.00 5.41 -5.51
N ARG A 23 12.68 4.56 -4.54
CA ARG A 23 11.82 4.87 -3.39
C ARG A 23 12.63 4.99 -2.12
N ASP A 24 12.04 5.63 -1.11
CA ASP A 24 12.64 5.73 0.22
C ASP A 24 12.78 4.34 0.86
N VAL A 25 13.87 4.16 1.58
CA VAL A 25 14.15 2.90 2.26
C VAL A 25 13.23 2.74 3.48
N TRP A 26 12.65 1.55 3.64
CA TRP A 26 11.91 1.19 4.84
C TRP A 26 12.88 0.58 5.85
N GLY A 27 12.98 1.21 7.02
CA GLY A 27 13.80 0.71 8.11
C GLY A 27 13.15 -0.50 8.82
N VAL A 28 13.90 -1.11 9.72
CA VAL A 28 13.43 -2.29 10.46
C VAL A 28 12.13 -2.02 11.23
N GLU A 29 11.95 -0.82 11.75
CA GLU A 29 10.74 -0.45 12.47
C GLU A 29 9.49 -0.43 11.56
N THR A 30 9.66 0.00 10.31
CA THR A 30 8.58 0.03 9.32
C THR A 30 8.12 -1.38 8.96
N LEU A 31 9.00 -2.37 9.04
CA LEU A 31 8.69 -3.76 8.69
C LEU A 31 7.89 -4.50 9.77
N GLN A 32 7.77 -3.93 10.97
CA GLN A 32 7.07 -4.59 12.05
C GLN A 32 5.56 -4.58 11.82
N THR A 33 4.95 -5.74 11.87
CA THR A 33 3.50 -5.86 11.98
C THR A 33 3.10 -5.53 13.42
N THR A 34 2.09 -4.69 13.55
CA THR A 34 1.52 -4.26 14.84
C THR A 34 0.03 -4.61 14.85
N PRO A 35 -0.68 -4.45 15.99
CA PRO A 35 -2.13 -4.61 15.97
C PRO A 35 -2.86 -3.71 14.97
N ASP A 36 -2.23 -2.59 14.58
CA ASP A 36 -2.85 -1.58 13.71
C ASP A 36 -2.40 -1.66 12.25
N ARG A 37 -1.43 -2.50 11.91
CA ARG A 37 -0.96 -2.60 10.52
C ARG A 37 -0.31 -3.94 10.23
N ILE A 38 -0.33 -4.32 8.95
CA ILE A 38 0.46 -5.44 8.44
C ILE A 38 1.47 -4.93 7.41
N VAL A 39 2.61 -5.60 7.38
CA VAL A 39 3.62 -5.44 6.32
C VAL A 39 3.83 -6.81 5.70
N VAL A 40 3.67 -6.88 4.37
CA VAL A 40 3.79 -8.14 3.61
C VAL A 40 4.87 -8.00 2.54
N VAL A 41 5.49 -9.12 2.24
CA VAL A 41 6.50 -9.22 1.19
C VAL A 41 6.13 -10.31 0.20
N ALA A 42 6.58 -10.15 -1.03
CA ALA A 42 6.48 -11.16 -2.07
C ALA A 42 7.85 -11.79 -2.28
N ASP A 43 7.92 -13.10 -2.11
CA ASP A 43 9.14 -13.89 -2.14
C ASP A 43 9.06 -14.89 -3.27
N ILE A 44 10.05 -14.87 -4.16
CA ILE A 44 10.21 -15.86 -5.22
C ILE A 44 11.55 -16.55 -5.00
N GLU A 45 11.49 -17.80 -4.57
CA GLU A 45 12.68 -18.65 -4.36
C GLU A 45 13.75 -17.97 -3.47
N GLY A 46 13.32 -17.31 -2.41
CA GLY A 46 14.21 -16.63 -1.46
C GLY A 46 14.57 -15.20 -1.84
N GLN A 47 14.18 -14.72 -3.02
CA GLN A 47 14.41 -13.34 -3.43
C GLN A 47 13.13 -12.52 -3.25
N LEU A 48 13.23 -11.40 -2.53
CA LEU A 48 12.12 -10.48 -2.40
C LEU A 48 11.94 -9.64 -3.66
N VAL A 49 10.74 -9.65 -4.19
CA VAL A 49 10.39 -8.92 -5.41
C VAL A 49 9.38 -7.81 -5.18
N GLY A 50 8.74 -7.79 -4.03
CA GLY A 50 7.78 -6.75 -3.67
C GLY A 50 7.57 -6.65 -2.17
N ALA A 51 7.07 -5.50 -1.74
CA ALA A 51 6.71 -5.23 -0.35
C ALA A 51 5.56 -4.24 -0.31
N ALA A 52 4.68 -4.39 0.68
CA ALA A 52 3.55 -3.51 0.85
C ALA A 52 3.14 -3.44 2.32
N LYS A 53 2.48 -2.36 2.68
CA LYS A 53 2.04 -2.13 4.06
C LYS A 53 0.66 -1.50 4.10
N THR A 54 0.04 -1.54 5.28
CA THR A 54 -1.15 -0.77 5.58
C THR A 54 -0.80 0.36 6.54
N HIS A 55 -1.69 1.33 6.65
CA HIS A 55 -1.65 2.40 7.65
C HIS A 55 -2.97 2.44 8.39
N PHE A 56 -2.92 2.71 9.67
CA PHE A 56 -4.12 2.95 10.46
C PHE A 56 -4.14 4.39 10.96
N HIS A 57 -5.24 5.09 10.67
CA HIS A 57 -5.49 6.44 11.16
C HIS A 57 -6.62 6.38 12.18
N GLU A 58 -6.30 6.64 13.43
CA GLU A 58 -7.25 6.57 14.53
C GLU A 58 -8.31 7.66 14.44
N HIS A 59 -7.96 8.81 13.86
CA HIS A 59 -8.84 9.97 13.74
C HIS A 59 -9.01 10.39 12.28
N PRO A 60 -10.18 10.91 11.91
CA PRO A 60 -10.35 11.51 10.58
C PRO A 60 -9.48 12.76 10.46
N HIS A 61 -9.10 13.10 9.22
CA HIS A 61 -8.40 14.33 8.89
C HIS A 61 -9.20 15.02 7.77
N ASP A 62 -9.85 16.13 8.09
CA ASP A 62 -10.79 16.81 7.18
C ASP A 62 -11.83 15.81 6.65
N GLU A 63 -11.91 15.64 5.33
CA GLU A 63 -12.85 14.70 4.70
C GLU A 63 -12.33 13.27 4.60
N ALA A 64 -11.05 13.03 4.96
CA ALA A 64 -10.47 11.70 4.94
C ALA A 64 -10.88 10.94 6.20
N PRO A 65 -11.53 9.77 6.07
CA PRO A 65 -11.99 9.01 7.21
C PRO A 65 -10.87 8.46 8.08
N ALA A 66 -11.17 8.20 9.35
CA ALA A 66 -10.36 7.31 10.17
C ALA A 66 -10.47 5.88 9.65
N GLY A 67 -9.48 5.05 9.90
CA GLY A 67 -9.53 3.64 9.56
C GLY A 67 -8.26 3.14 8.89
N HIS A 68 -8.39 1.97 8.26
CA HIS A 68 -7.28 1.30 7.61
C HIS A 68 -7.15 1.74 6.16
N TYR A 69 -5.91 2.11 5.79
CA TYR A 69 -5.55 2.53 4.45
C TYR A 69 -4.53 1.55 3.86
N LEU A 70 -4.67 1.25 2.56
CA LEU A 70 -3.59 0.60 1.85
C LEU A 70 -2.46 1.61 1.69
N GLY A 71 -1.32 1.31 2.30
CA GLY A 71 -0.15 2.18 2.27
C GLY A 71 0.75 1.91 1.07
N GLY A 72 2.03 2.21 1.22
CA GLY A 72 3.01 2.04 0.17
C GLY A 72 3.07 0.61 -0.37
N VAL A 73 3.26 0.49 -1.67
CA VAL A 73 3.55 -0.77 -2.36
C VAL A 73 4.74 -0.56 -3.28
N MET A 74 5.68 -1.49 -3.24
CA MET A 74 6.87 -1.47 -4.09
C MET A 74 7.01 -2.83 -4.76
N VAL A 75 7.33 -2.80 -6.06
CA VAL A 75 7.63 -4.01 -6.84
C VAL A 75 8.91 -3.77 -7.61
N ARG A 76 9.84 -4.74 -7.59
CA ARG A 76 11.05 -4.65 -8.41
C ARG A 76 10.66 -4.37 -9.86
N PRO A 77 11.34 -3.43 -10.54
CA PRO A 77 11.01 -3.13 -11.94
C PRO A 77 10.99 -4.36 -12.85
N SER A 78 11.89 -5.32 -12.62
CA SER A 78 11.97 -6.57 -13.38
C SER A 78 10.76 -7.49 -13.20
N HIS A 79 9.95 -7.27 -12.17
CA HIS A 79 8.82 -8.13 -11.82
C HIS A 79 7.47 -7.38 -11.90
N ARG A 80 7.47 -6.16 -12.45
CA ARG A 80 6.23 -5.41 -12.68
C ARG A 80 5.40 -6.11 -13.75
N GLN A 81 4.07 -5.94 -13.67
CA GLN A 81 3.10 -6.55 -14.59
C GLN A 81 3.09 -8.09 -14.54
N HIS A 82 3.53 -8.67 -13.43
CA HIS A 82 3.52 -10.11 -13.18
C HIS A 82 2.60 -10.51 -12.01
N GLY A 83 1.68 -9.63 -11.64
CA GLY A 83 0.70 -9.92 -10.58
C GLY A 83 1.21 -9.74 -9.15
N VAL A 84 2.42 -9.22 -8.95
CA VAL A 84 2.98 -9.03 -7.60
C VAL A 84 2.18 -8.01 -6.79
N ALA A 85 1.93 -6.83 -7.35
CA ALA A 85 1.15 -5.79 -6.67
C ALA A 85 -0.27 -6.27 -6.36
N SER A 86 -0.88 -7.02 -7.25
CA SER A 86 -2.22 -7.59 -7.06
C SER A 86 -2.23 -8.57 -5.87
N ALA A 87 -1.25 -9.46 -5.80
CA ALA A 87 -1.13 -10.42 -4.71
C ALA A 87 -0.88 -9.74 -3.36
N LEU A 88 -0.05 -8.71 -3.33
CA LEU A 88 0.20 -7.91 -2.12
C LEU A 88 -1.04 -7.16 -1.68
N THR A 89 -1.82 -6.64 -2.62
CA THR A 89 -3.08 -5.94 -2.33
C THR A 89 -4.11 -6.91 -1.75
N HIS A 90 -4.25 -8.09 -2.33
CA HIS A 90 -5.15 -9.12 -1.82
C HIS A 90 -4.80 -9.51 -0.37
N ALA A 91 -3.53 -9.75 -0.09
CA ALA A 91 -3.08 -10.12 1.26
C ALA A 91 -3.39 -9.02 2.29
N ARG A 92 -3.17 -7.76 1.94
CA ARG A 92 -3.48 -6.63 2.83
C ARG A 92 -4.97 -6.50 3.10
N LEU A 93 -5.80 -6.67 2.07
CA LEU A 93 -7.26 -6.62 2.23
C LEU A 93 -7.76 -7.78 3.08
N GLU A 94 -7.25 -8.99 2.91
CA GLU A 94 -7.63 -10.11 3.76
C GLU A 94 -7.37 -9.82 5.23
N TRP A 95 -6.23 -9.19 5.52
CA TRP A 95 -5.91 -8.79 6.89
C TRP A 95 -6.85 -7.70 7.39
N ILE A 96 -7.12 -6.66 6.58
CA ILE A 96 -8.03 -5.58 6.98
C ILE A 96 -9.43 -6.12 7.27
N TRP A 97 -9.93 -7.06 6.45
CA TRP A 97 -11.27 -7.62 6.62
C TRP A 97 -11.47 -8.38 7.93
N LYS A 98 -10.38 -8.76 8.60
CA LYS A 98 -10.45 -9.33 9.96
C LYS A 98 -10.58 -8.27 11.04
N HIS A 99 -10.38 -6.99 10.71
CA HIS A 99 -10.34 -5.88 11.67
C HIS A 99 -11.41 -4.83 11.41
N ALA A 100 -11.88 -4.69 10.18
CA ALA A 100 -12.79 -3.63 9.78
C ALA A 100 -13.60 -4.02 8.55
N ASP A 101 -14.70 -3.28 8.31
CA ASP A 101 -15.58 -3.50 7.15
C ASP A 101 -15.26 -2.59 5.97
N HIS A 102 -14.37 -1.61 6.17
CA HIS A 102 -13.97 -0.66 5.14
C HIS A 102 -12.47 -0.57 5.07
N ALA A 103 -11.95 -0.43 3.84
CA ALA A 103 -10.56 -0.13 3.57
C ALA A 103 -10.51 1.10 2.67
N TYR A 104 -9.52 1.94 2.88
CA TYR A 104 -9.33 3.16 2.12
C TYR A 104 -8.02 3.11 1.36
N TYR A 105 -7.96 3.88 0.30
CA TYR A 105 -6.79 4.00 -0.55
C TYR A 105 -6.84 5.36 -1.22
N PHE A 106 -5.70 5.97 -1.45
CA PHE A 106 -5.65 7.20 -2.24
C PHE A 106 -4.45 7.18 -3.18
N ALA A 107 -4.58 7.88 -4.28
CA ALA A 107 -3.53 8.02 -5.28
C ALA A 107 -3.65 9.36 -5.98
N ASN A 108 -2.53 9.81 -6.55
CA ASN A 108 -2.53 10.92 -7.48
C ASN A 108 -3.53 10.61 -8.62
N GLU A 109 -4.32 11.61 -9.00
CA GLU A 109 -5.35 11.46 -10.04
C GLU A 109 -4.79 10.96 -11.39
N HIS A 110 -3.50 11.15 -11.64
CA HIS A 110 -2.84 10.70 -12.87
C HIS A 110 -2.22 9.31 -12.78
N ASN A 111 -2.24 8.69 -11.61
CA ASN A 111 -1.70 7.35 -11.43
C ASN A 111 -2.71 6.29 -11.86
N THR A 112 -2.96 6.22 -13.17
CA THR A 112 -4.02 5.37 -13.74
C THR A 112 -3.76 3.88 -13.52
N ALA A 113 -2.52 3.44 -13.58
CA ALA A 113 -2.18 2.03 -13.38
C ALA A 113 -2.53 1.56 -11.96
N SER A 114 -2.19 2.36 -10.96
CA SER A 114 -2.54 2.07 -9.56
C SER A 114 -4.05 2.10 -9.34
N ILE A 115 -4.73 3.11 -9.88
CA ILE A 115 -6.18 3.25 -9.75
C ILE A 115 -6.90 2.03 -10.35
N ARG A 116 -6.51 1.60 -11.55
CA ARG A 116 -7.11 0.42 -12.20
C ARG A 116 -6.90 -0.85 -11.38
N LEU A 117 -5.72 -1.03 -10.81
CA LEU A 117 -5.45 -2.17 -9.94
C LEU A 117 -6.44 -2.20 -8.77
N HIS A 118 -6.61 -1.07 -8.10
CA HIS A 118 -7.46 -0.99 -6.92
C HIS A 118 -8.96 -1.10 -7.26
N GLU A 119 -9.38 -0.58 -8.43
CA GLU A 119 -10.76 -0.75 -8.89
C GLU A 119 -11.14 -2.23 -9.05
N ILE A 120 -10.19 -3.09 -9.47
CA ILE A 120 -10.41 -4.53 -9.57
C ILE A 120 -10.76 -5.14 -8.20
N PHE A 121 -10.23 -4.57 -7.12
CA PHE A 121 -10.51 -5.01 -5.75
C PHE A 121 -11.74 -4.35 -5.13
N GLY A 122 -12.54 -3.63 -5.92
CA GLY A 122 -13.78 -3.04 -5.46
C GLY A 122 -13.67 -1.63 -4.89
N PHE A 123 -12.52 -0.97 -5.05
CA PHE A 123 -12.37 0.41 -4.61
C PHE A 123 -13.15 1.36 -5.50
N CYS A 124 -13.98 2.21 -4.89
CA CYS A 124 -14.78 3.22 -5.55
C CYS A 124 -14.37 4.61 -5.06
N ALA A 125 -14.34 5.57 -5.97
CA ALA A 125 -13.94 6.94 -5.64
C ALA A 125 -14.95 7.61 -4.69
N LEU A 126 -14.44 8.24 -3.64
CA LEU A 126 -15.23 9.07 -2.73
C LEU A 126 -15.13 10.55 -3.08
N GLY A 127 -13.98 10.99 -3.56
CA GLY A 127 -13.77 12.38 -3.89
C GLY A 127 -12.32 12.69 -4.20
N SER A 128 -12.09 13.95 -4.56
CA SER A 128 -10.79 14.48 -4.91
C SER A 128 -10.37 15.51 -3.86
N LEU A 129 -9.20 15.34 -3.27
CA LEU A 129 -8.71 16.16 -2.18
C LEU A 129 -7.29 16.65 -2.46
N SER A 130 -6.95 17.83 -1.94
CA SER A 130 -5.58 18.36 -2.05
C SER A 130 -4.64 17.66 -1.09
N THR A 131 -5.16 17.25 0.08
CA THR A 131 -4.39 16.63 1.16
C THR A 131 -5.22 15.52 1.79
N ILE A 132 -4.59 14.39 2.04
CA ILE A 132 -5.19 13.26 2.76
C ILE A 132 -4.23 12.82 3.85
N HIS A 133 -4.65 12.94 5.11
CA HIS A 133 -3.83 12.60 6.29
C HIS A 133 -2.40 13.17 6.19
N GLY A 134 -2.30 14.44 5.79
CA GLY A 134 -1.03 15.15 5.69
C GLY A 134 -0.23 14.87 4.42
N VAL A 135 -0.72 14.02 3.54
CA VAL A 135 -0.06 13.71 2.26
C VAL A 135 -0.62 14.58 1.15
N THR A 136 0.26 15.18 0.37
CA THR A 136 -0.10 15.94 -0.83
C THR A 136 0.42 15.20 -2.07
N ALA A 137 -0.11 15.55 -3.26
CA ALA A 137 0.43 15.02 -4.50
C ALA A 137 1.88 15.47 -4.70
N ASP A 138 2.72 14.60 -5.26
CA ASP A 138 4.17 14.82 -5.39
C ASP A 138 4.52 16.13 -6.10
N ASN A 139 3.73 16.54 -7.09
CA ASN A 139 3.97 17.76 -7.85
C ASN A 139 3.34 19.03 -7.21
N GLY A 140 2.61 18.88 -6.10
CA GLY A 140 1.94 19.99 -5.41
C GLY A 140 0.79 20.64 -6.21
N GLN A 141 0.45 20.14 -7.39
CA GLN A 141 -0.56 20.71 -8.30
C GLN A 141 -1.72 19.76 -8.56
N SER A 142 -1.44 18.45 -8.66
CA SER A 142 -2.45 17.44 -8.86
C SER A 142 -3.27 17.21 -7.60
N LYS A 143 -4.44 16.60 -7.76
CA LYS A 143 -5.27 16.16 -6.66
C LYS A 143 -4.99 14.70 -6.31
N LEU A 144 -5.29 14.34 -5.08
CA LEU A 144 -5.38 12.96 -4.64
C LEU A 144 -6.84 12.53 -4.74
N ILE A 145 -7.07 11.34 -5.27
CA ILE A 145 -8.40 10.75 -5.26
C ILE A 145 -8.45 9.76 -4.10
N LEU A 146 -9.47 9.89 -3.27
CA LEU A 146 -9.74 8.99 -2.14
C LEU A 146 -10.73 7.93 -2.59
N PHE A 147 -10.45 6.67 -2.25
CA PHE A 147 -11.28 5.52 -2.58
C PHE A 147 -11.64 4.74 -1.34
N VAL A 148 -12.75 4.02 -1.41
CA VAL A 148 -13.19 3.09 -0.38
C VAL A 148 -13.57 1.75 -1.00
N ALA A 149 -13.19 0.67 -0.32
CA ALA A 149 -13.71 -0.66 -0.58
C ALA A 149 -14.43 -1.15 0.67
N SER A 150 -15.52 -1.91 0.48
CA SER A 150 -16.28 -2.52 1.55
C SER A 150 -16.10 -4.03 1.52
N ARG A 151 -16.04 -4.63 2.71
CA ARG A 151 -15.97 -6.07 2.89
C ARG A 151 -17.22 -6.77 2.34
#